data_28670bcfa75b6d98b997e894d1b6a591
#
_entry.id   28670bcfa75b6d98b997e894d1b6a591
#
_cell.length_a   1.000
_cell.length_b   1.000
_cell.length_c   1.000
_cell.angle_alpha   90.00
_cell.angle_beta   90.00
_cell.angle_gamma   90.00
#
_symmetry.space_group_name_H-M   'P 1'
#
loop_
_entity.id
_entity.type
_entity.pdbx_description
1 polymer ?
#
loop_
_entity_poly.entity_id
_entity_poly.type
_entity_poly.pdbx_seq_one_letter_code
_entity_poly.pdbx_strand_id
1 'polypeptide(L)'
;TQGYSSAASDVYKRQPIYMLTEERYNKILEALKNKGTITVAEMTECTGASESTIRRDLIALDEMGKLNKVHGGATAVAHQFIADEIAVSVKEQLCVEEKKAIARYAVNMINDDDFIFIDAGTSTGWMIEYLESTRATFVTNGIAHIKRLMNKGLRAYMIGGLGKPVTESTVGADAVNNMKMFNFSKCFLGTNGVHTDYGFTTVDVEEALVKMEAVNRSYASVVLADHTKFDKVTAVTFAGIKKACIITDRLVNDKYADATVIKEVMKE
;
A
#
# COMPACT_ATOMS: atom_id res chain seq x y z
N THR A 1 -60.08 -6.91 -55.35
CA THR A 1 -58.90 -6.12 -54.94
C THR A 1 -58.47 -6.64 -53.63
N GLN A 2 -57.36 -7.35 -53.65
CA GLN A 2 -56.78 -8.10 -52.54
C GLN A 2 -55.96 -7.20 -51.65
N GLY A 3 -56.21 -7.22 -50.31
CA GLY A 3 -55.39 -6.59 -49.29
C GLY A 3 -54.17 -7.46 -48.99
N TYR A 4 -52.98 -6.88 -49.08
CA TYR A 4 -51.74 -7.53 -48.62
C TYR A 4 -51.52 -7.22 -47.15
N SER A 5 -51.44 -8.31 -46.39
CA SER A 5 -51.23 -8.39 -44.98
C SER A 5 -49.85 -7.80 -44.55
N SER A 6 -49.90 -6.90 -43.59
CA SER A 6 -48.79 -6.37 -42.86
C SER A 6 -48.18 -7.43 -41.92
N ALA A 7 -47.26 -8.22 -42.43
CA ALA A 7 -46.53 -9.21 -41.63
C ALA A 7 -44.99 -8.99 -41.61
N ALA A 8 -44.54 -7.77 -41.88
CA ALA A 8 -43.10 -7.47 -41.99
C ALA A 8 -42.54 -6.55 -40.91
N SER A 9 -43.32 -6.25 -39.83
CA SER A 9 -42.85 -5.29 -38.81
C SER A 9 -42.46 -5.89 -37.44
N ASP A 10 -42.49 -7.23 -37.26
CA ASP A 10 -42.28 -7.86 -35.97
C ASP A 10 -40.93 -8.58 -35.78
N VAL A 11 -39.98 -8.43 -36.71
CA VAL A 11 -38.68 -9.14 -36.65
C VAL A 11 -37.56 -8.29 -36.04
N TYR A 12 -37.81 -7.02 -35.70
CA TYR A 12 -36.85 -6.25 -34.91
C TYR A 12 -37.07 -6.44 -33.40
N LYS A 13 -37.18 -7.70 -32.95
CA LYS A 13 -37.16 -8.05 -31.54
C LYS A 13 -35.72 -8.12 -31.06
N ARG A 14 -35.32 -7.05 -30.36
CA ARG A 14 -34.31 -7.04 -29.28
C ARG A 14 -33.07 -7.89 -29.56
N GLN A 15 -32.11 -7.32 -30.27
CA GLN A 15 -30.73 -7.77 -30.10
C GLN A 15 -30.38 -7.52 -28.59
N PRO A 16 -29.95 -8.55 -27.85
CA PRO A 16 -29.44 -8.32 -26.50
C PRO A 16 -28.28 -7.37 -26.64
N ILE A 17 -28.33 -6.26 -25.95
CA ILE A 17 -27.18 -5.34 -25.80
C ILE A 17 -26.12 -6.17 -25.08
N TYR A 18 -25.18 -6.74 -25.83
CA TYR A 18 -24.03 -7.45 -25.25
C TYR A 18 -23.18 -6.43 -24.55
N MET A 19 -23.19 -6.47 -23.21
CA MET A 19 -22.30 -5.69 -22.36
C MET A 19 -20.86 -5.97 -22.76
N LEU A 20 -20.04 -4.92 -22.93
CA LEU A 20 -18.62 -5.06 -23.22
C LEU A 20 -17.92 -5.84 -22.11
N THR A 21 -16.87 -6.58 -22.46
CA THR A 21 -16.14 -7.41 -21.48
C THR A 21 -15.59 -6.59 -20.31
N GLU A 22 -15.05 -5.41 -20.57
CA GLU A 22 -14.56 -4.51 -19.53
C GLU A 22 -15.67 -3.99 -18.62
N GLU A 23 -16.80 -3.61 -19.17
CA GLU A 23 -17.96 -3.16 -18.40
C GLU A 23 -18.49 -4.30 -17.51
N ARG A 24 -18.50 -5.51 -18.02
CA ARG A 24 -18.91 -6.70 -17.28
C ARG A 24 -17.92 -7.02 -16.15
N TYR A 25 -16.62 -6.92 -16.39
CA TYR A 25 -15.59 -7.07 -15.37
C TYR A 25 -15.76 -6.04 -14.25
N ASN A 26 -16.00 -4.78 -14.58
CA ASN A 26 -16.20 -3.72 -13.60
C ASN A 26 -17.44 -3.99 -12.73
N LYS A 27 -18.56 -4.45 -13.32
CA LYS A 27 -19.75 -4.82 -12.54
C LYS A 27 -19.50 -6.00 -11.60
N ILE A 28 -18.78 -7.03 -12.05
CA ILE A 28 -18.42 -8.17 -11.20
C ILE A 28 -17.56 -7.72 -10.02
N LEU A 29 -16.54 -6.90 -10.28
CA LEU A 29 -15.63 -6.41 -9.25
C LEU A 29 -16.32 -5.46 -8.27
N GLU A 30 -17.23 -4.60 -8.74
CA GLU A 30 -18.03 -3.73 -7.90
C GLU A 30 -18.97 -4.52 -6.97
N ALA A 31 -19.65 -5.54 -7.52
CA ALA A 31 -20.52 -6.42 -6.74
C ALA A 31 -19.72 -7.19 -5.66
N LEU A 32 -18.52 -7.68 -6.03
CA LEU A 32 -17.59 -8.31 -5.08
C LEU A 32 -17.09 -7.35 -4.00
N LYS A 33 -16.78 -6.11 -4.36
CA LYS A 33 -16.36 -5.07 -3.40
C LYS A 33 -17.44 -4.82 -2.33
N ASN A 34 -18.71 -4.85 -2.74
CA ASN A 34 -19.83 -4.56 -1.83
C ASN A 34 -20.26 -5.76 -0.97
N LYS A 35 -20.15 -6.99 -1.49
CA LYS A 35 -20.64 -8.21 -0.83
C LYS A 35 -19.54 -9.11 -0.25
N GLY A 36 -18.27 -8.91 -0.64
CA GLY A 36 -17.15 -9.77 -0.29
C GLY A 36 -17.16 -11.13 -1.01
N THR A 37 -18.32 -11.69 -1.29
CA THR A 37 -18.55 -12.94 -2.04
C THR A 37 -19.71 -12.78 -2.99
N ILE A 38 -19.65 -13.44 -4.17
CA ILE A 38 -20.75 -13.43 -5.12
C ILE A 38 -20.79 -14.75 -5.88
N THR A 39 -21.99 -15.28 -6.08
CA THR A 39 -22.22 -16.52 -6.83
C THR A 39 -22.30 -16.28 -8.34
N VAL A 40 -22.09 -17.34 -9.16
CA VAL A 40 -22.26 -17.27 -10.61
C VAL A 40 -23.70 -16.84 -10.96
N ALA A 41 -24.70 -17.30 -10.22
CA ALA A 41 -26.10 -16.93 -10.45
C ALA A 41 -26.34 -15.42 -10.26
N GLU A 42 -25.86 -14.83 -9.15
CA GLU A 42 -25.95 -13.40 -8.90
C GLU A 42 -25.24 -12.57 -9.97
N MET A 43 -24.06 -13.03 -10.44
CA MET A 43 -23.33 -12.33 -11.51
C MET A 43 -24.07 -12.40 -12.85
N THR A 44 -24.71 -13.53 -13.14
CA THR A 44 -25.56 -13.70 -14.32
C THR A 44 -26.75 -12.74 -14.27
N GLU A 45 -27.38 -12.60 -13.13
CA GLU A 45 -28.48 -11.66 -12.91
C GLU A 45 -28.05 -10.20 -13.06
N CYS A 46 -26.95 -9.80 -12.43
CA CYS A 46 -26.49 -8.40 -12.44
C CYS A 46 -25.88 -7.96 -13.79
N THR A 47 -25.33 -8.89 -14.58
CA THR A 47 -24.69 -8.58 -15.85
C THR A 47 -25.54 -8.91 -17.07
N GLY A 48 -26.55 -9.79 -16.94
CA GLY A 48 -27.33 -10.33 -18.05
C GLY A 48 -26.56 -11.30 -18.96
N ALA A 49 -25.33 -11.69 -18.58
CA ALA A 49 -24.50 -12.61 -19.33
C ALA A 49 -24.84 -14.08 -19.00
N SER A 50 -24.54 -15.02 -19.90
CA SER A 50 -24.72 -16.44 -19.62
C SER A 50 -23.77 -16.95 -18.55
N GLU A 51 -24.14 -18.01 -17.81
CA GLU A 51 -23.25 -18.65 -16.81
C GLU A 51 -21.90 -19.05 -17.40
N SER A 52 -21.90 -19.55 -18.67
CA SER A 52 -20.66 -19.94 -19.33
C SER A 52 -19.72 -18.74 -19.58
N THR A 53 -20.30 -17.57 -19.89
CA THR A 53 -19.55 -16.32 -20.04
C THR A 53 -18.99 -15.88 -18.69
N ILE A 54 -19.82 -15.86 -17.65
CA ILE A 54 -19.39 -15.50 -16.28
C ILE A 54 -18.26 -16.41 -15.79
N ARG A 55 -18.37 -17.73 -16.01
CA ARG A 55 -17.31 -18.68 -15.61
C ARG A 55 -15.95 -18.39 -16.30
N ARG A 56 -15.96 -17.96 -17.57
CA ARG A 56 -14.74 -17.53 -18.27
C ARG A 56 -14.22 -16.21 -17.73
N ASP A 57 -15.11 -15.27 -17.49
CA ASP A 57 -14.74 -13.97 -16.92
C ASP A 57 -14.10 -14.13 -15.52
N LEU A 58 -14.65 -15.02 -14.69
CA LEU A 58 -14.07 -15.32 -13.39
C LEU A 58 -12.68 -15.95 -13.48
N ILE A 59 -12.45 -16.83 -14.46
CA ILE A 59 -11.12 -17.40 -14.71
C ILE A 59 -10.14 -16.29 -15.10
N ALA A 60 -10.52 -15.44 -16.04
CA ALA A 60 -9.65 -14.35 -16.49
C ALA A 60 -9.36 -13.34 -15.36
N LEU A 61 -10.35 -12.99 -14.55
CA LEU A 61 -10.17 -12.07 -13.43
C LEU A 61 -9.34 -12.68 -12.28
N ASP A 62 -9.43 -14.00 -12.07
CA ASP A 62 -8.61 -14.76 -11.14
C ASP A 62 -7.15 -14.81 -11.60
N GLU A 63 -6.92 -15.11 -12.89
CA GLU A 63 -5.57 -15.05 -13.51
C GLU A 63 -4.95 -13.65 -13.46
N MET A 64 -5.77 -12.60 -13.53
CA MET A 64 -5.35 -11.20 -13.33
C MET A 64 -5.16 -10.83 -11.84
N GLY A 65 -5.43 -11.74 -10.90
CA GLY A 65 -5.35 -11.49 -9.46
C GLY A 65 -6.39 -10.49 -8.93
N LYS A 66 -7.49 -10.24 -9.67
CA LYS A 66 -8.53 -9.27 -9.29
C LYS A 66 -9.66 -9.85 -8.43
N LEU A 67 -9.75 -11.14 -8.34
CA LEU A 67 -10.65 -11.89 -7.46
C LEU A 67 -10.07 -13.27 -7.17
N ASN A 68 -10.62 -13.99 -6.19
CA ASN A 68 -10.34 -15.41 -5.97
C ASN A 68 -11.54 -16.24 -6.47
N LYS A 69 -11.35 -17.03 -7.51
CA LYS A 69 -12.39 -17.94 -8.00
C LYS A 69 -12.55 -19.11 -7.03
N VAL A 70 -13.78 -19.36 -6.60
CA VAL A 70 -14.16 -20.48 -5.74
C VAL A 70 -15.20 -21.36 -6.46
N HIS A 71 -15.53 -22.52 -5.87
CA HIS A 71 -16.58 -23.37 -6.42
C HIS A 71 -17.94 -22.64 -6.38
N GLY A 72 -18.54 -22.43 -7.56
CA GLY A 72 -19.85 -21.77 -7.66
C GLY A 72 -19.84 -20.24 -7.66
N GLY A 73 -18.67 -19.57 -7.61
CA GLY A 73 -18.62 -18.10 -7.59
C GLY A 73 -17.22 -17.53 -7.47
N ALA A 74 -17.15 -16.36 -6.86
CA ALA A 74 -15.89 -15.69 -6.51
C ALA A 74 -15.97 -15.01 -5.16
N THR A 75 -14.83 -14.86 -4.53
CA THR A 75 -14.63 -13.98 -3.38
C THR A 75 -13.81 -12.77 -3.81
N ALA A 76 -14.05 -11.62 -3.18
CA ALA A 76 -13.10 -10.52 -3.27
C ALA A 76 -11.71 -11.07 -2.94
N VAL A 77 -10.69 -10.57 -3.61
CA VAL A 77 -9.32 -10.84 -3.16
C VAL A 77 -9.30 -10.36 -1.72
N ALA A 78 -9.42 -11.29 -0.79
CA ALA A 78 -9.16 -11.01 0.60
C ALA A 78 -7.77 -10.41 0.61
N HIS A 79 -7.61 -9.24 1.23
CA HIS A 79 -6.38 -8.49 1.35
C HIS A 79 -5.19 -9.44 1.27
N GLN A 80 -4.26 -9.19 0.35
CA GLN A 80 -3.14 -10.09 0.17
C GLN A 80 -2.37 -10.15 1.51
N PHE A 81 -2.67 -11.15 2.32
CA PHE A 81 -1.97 -11.37 3.58
C PHE A 81 -0.55 -11.85 3.23
N ILE A 82 0.44 -11.05 3.59
CA ILE A 82 1.84 -11.36 3.35
C ILE A 82 2.43 -11.82 4.69
N ALA A 83 2.75 -13.11 4.77
CA ALA A 83 3.35 -13.70 5.97
C ALA A 83 4.88 -13.59 5.96
N ASP A 84 5.50 -13.58 4.79
CA ASP A 84 6.95 -13.68 4.67
C ASP A 84 7.64 -12.31 4.63
N GLU A 85 8.74 -12.21 5.36
CA GLU A 85 9.60 -11.04 5.33
C GLU A 85 10.60 -11.14 4.16
N ILE A 86 10.54 -10.16 3.27
CA ILE A 86 11.47 -10.04 2.15
C ILE A 86 12.75 -9.34 2.65
N ALA A 87 13.92 -9.92 2.38
CA ALA A 87 15.20 -9.32 2.75
C ALA A 87 15.39 -7.92 2.15
N VAL A 88 16.09 -7.05 2.88
CA VAL A 88 16.40 -5.67 2.46
C VAL A 88 17.06 -5.64 1.08
N SER A 89 18.02 -6.53 0.81
CA SER A 89 18.73 -6.62 -0.46
C SER A 89 17.80 -6.85 -1.67
N VAL A 90 16.72 -7.61 -1.48
CA VAL A 90 15.69 -7.80 -2.51
C VAL A 90 14.78 -6.57 -2.61
N LYS A 91 14.36 -6.02 -1.45
CA LYS A 91 13.53 -4.81 -1.41
C LYS A 91 14.21 -3.61 -2.05
N GLU A 92 15.54 -3.50 -1.99
CA GLU A 92 16.31 -2.41 -2.60
C GLU A 92 16.16 -2.38 -4.12
N GLN A 93 15.94 -3.53 -4.76
CA GLN A 93 15.81 -3.66 -6.22
C GLN A 93 14.37 -3.48 -6.74
N LEU A 94 13.39 -3.43 -5.84
CA LEU A 94 11.98 -3.30 -6.20
C LEU A 94 11.51 -1.85 -6.17
N CYS A 95 10.75 -1.42 -7.18
CA CYS A 95 10.14 -0.08 -7.26
C CYS A 95 11.15 1.05 -7.00
N VAL A 96 12.33 0.97 -7.64
CA VAL A 96 13.46 1.86 -7.35
C VAL A 96 13.14 3.30 -7.72
N GLU A 97 12.57 3.56 -8.89
CA GLU A 97 12.26 4.91 -9.35
C GLU A 97 11.11 5.54 -8.55
N GLU A 98 10.12 4.74 -8.16
CA GLU A 98 9.03 5.15 -7.27
C GLU A 98 9.59 5.57 -5.90
N LYS A 99 10.46 4.74 -5.30
CA LYS A 99 11.09 5.05 -4.02
C LYS A 99 11.96 6.30 -4.08
N LYS A 100 12.69 6.51 -5.17
CA LYS A 100 13.47 7.71 -5.39
C LYS A 100 12.60 8.96 -5.48
N ALA A 101 11.47 8.89 -6.22
CA ALA A 101 10.54 10.00 -6.33
C ALA A 101 9.91 10.35 -4.99
N ILE A 102 9.45 9.33 -4.24
CA ILE A 102 8.92 9.46 -2.88
C ILE A 102 9.97 10.11 -1.95
N ALA A 103 11.19 9.61 -1.98
CA ALA A 103 12.29 10.10 -1.14
C ALA A 103 12.66 11.55 -1.44
N ARG A 104 12.76 11.94 -2.73
CA ARG A 104 13.02 13.34 -3.13
C ARG A 104 11.96 14.29 -2.62
N TYR A 105 10.70 13.89 -2.63
CA TYR A 105 9.65 14.72 -2.06
C TYR A 105 9.75 14.79 -0.53
N ALA A 106 9.99 13.66 0.12
CA ALA A 106 10.03 13.57 1.58
C ALA A 106 11.14 14.44 2.20
N VAL A 107 12.31 14.56 1.57
CA VAL A 107 13.41 15.40 2.09
C VAL A 107 13.06 16.88 2.11
N ASN A 108 12.16 17.35 1.22
CA ASN A 108 11.71 18.75 1.23
C ASN A 108 10.83 19.10 2.45
N MET A 109 10.40 18.10 3.23
CA MET A 109 9.64 18.30 4.46
C MET A 109 10.55 18.51 5.68
N ILE A 110 11.88 18.45 5.51
CA ILE A 110 12.86 18.54 6.57
C ILE A 110 13.31 19.99 6.70
N ASN A 111 13.28 20.50 7.95
CA ASN A 111 13.78 21.82 8.30
C ASN A 111 15.02 21.70 9.20
N ASP A 112 15.83 22.74 9.27
CA ASP A 112 17.06 22.78 10.05
C ASP A 112 16.88 22.51 11.54
N ASP A 113 15.73 22.85 12.12
CA ASP A 113 15.46 22.71 13.55
C ASP A 113 14.75 21.37 13.87
N ASP A 114 14.61 20.47 12.89
CA ASP A 114 13.93 19.19 13.08
C ASP A 114 14.78 18.19 13.88
N PHE A 115 14.08 17.41 14.70
CA PHE A 115 14.60 16.23 15.36
C PHE A 115 13.81 15.02 14.81
N ILE A 116 14.43 14.21 13.95
CA ILE A 116 13.75 13.32 13.03
C ILE A 116 14.10 11.86 13.32
N PHE A 117 13.08 11.00 13.36
CA PHE A 117 13.30 9.56 13.29
C PHE A 117 13.19 9.07 11.85
N ILE A 118 14.19 8.30 11.39
CA ILE A 118 14.20 7.63 10.09
C ILE A 118 14.29 6.11 10.32
N ASP A 119 13.23 5.40 9.94
CA ASP A 119 13.12 3.95 10.05
C ASP A 119 14.07 3.21 9.06
N ALA A 120 14.49 2.01 9.42
CA ALA A 120 15.36 1.14 8.62
C ALA A 120 14.65 0.55 7.40
N GLY A 121 14.17 1.37 6.47
CA GLY A 121 13.47 0.93 5.25
C GLY A 121 14.24 1.30 3.98
N THR A 122 13.98 0.60 2.88
CA THR A 122 14.63 0.93 1.61
C THR A 122 14.15 2.26 1.03
N SER A 123 12.87 2.64 1.21
CA SER A 123 12.35 3.95 0.81
C SER A 123 12.96 5.08 1.64
N THR A 124 13.09 4.88 2.95
CA THR A 124 13.73 5.83 3.87
C THR A 124 15.24 5.92 3.64
N GLY A 125 15.87 4.81 3.22
CA GLY A 125 17.28 4.80 2.80
C GLY A 125 17.55 5.73 1.61
N TRP A 126 16.64 5.78 0.64
CA TRP A 126 16.73 6.73 -0.47
C TRP A 126 16.58 8.19 -0.01
N MET A 127 15.82 8.50 1.05
CA MET A 127 15.81 9.85 1.61
C MET A 127 17.21 10.31 2.01
N ILE A 128 17.98 9.44 2.68
CA ILE A 128 19.33 9.79 3.14
C ILE A 128 20.23 10.14 1.96
N GLU A 129 20.08 9.48 0.81
CA GLU A 129 20.86 9.80 -0.39
C GLU A 129 20.59 11.23 -0.90
N TYR A 130 19.35 11.71 -0.78
CA TYR A 130 18.94 13.06 -1.22
C TYR A 130 19.04 14.14 -0.14
N LEU A 131 19.41 13.79 1.10
CA LEU A 131 19.66 14.80 2.14
C LEU A 131 20.86 15.67 1.75
N GLU A 132 20.65 16.97 1.81
CA GLU A 132 21.70 17.96 1.69
C GLU A 132 22.24 18.34 3.10
N SER A 133 23.17 19.29 3.17
CA SER A 133 23.65 19.83 4.43
C SER A 133 22.51 20.50 5.20
N THR A 134 22.27 20.08 6.42
CA THR A 134 21.21 20.61 7.29
C THR A 134 21.67 20.55 8.75
N ARG A 135 21.09 21.39 9.62
CA ARG A 135 21.29 21.36 11.07
C ARG A 135 20.35 20.40 11.78
N ALA A 136 19.41 19.78 11.07
CA ALA A 136 18.52 18.79 11.63
C ALA A 136 19.29 17.65 12.31
N THR A 137 18.71 17.08 13.34
CA THR A 137 19.26 15.93 14.05
C THR A 137 18.45 14.70 13.69
N PHE A 138 19.12 13.62 13.35
CA PHE A 138 18.52 12.38 12.92
C PHE A 138 18.67 11.30 13.99
N VAL A 139 17.67 10.45 14.11
CA VAL A 139 17.70 9.22 14.90
C VAL A 139 17.25 8.09 14.01
N THR A 140 17.92 6.96 14.03
CA THR A 140 17.56 5.81 13.20
C THR A 140 17.83 4.50 13.92
N ASN A 141 17.04 3.47 13.59
CA ASN A 141 17.31 2.08 13.96
C ASN A 141 18.00 1.29 12.83
N GLY A 142 18.29 1.91 11.68
CA GLY A 142 18.90 1.28 10.53
C GLY A 142 20.45 1.31 10.59
N ILE A 143 21.08 0.13 10.53
CA ILE A 143 22.55 0.00 10.57
C ILE A 143 23.18 0.65 9.33
N ALA A 144 22.66 0.38 8.15
CA ALA A 144 23.13 1.04 6.93
C ALA A 144 22.81 2.54 6.92
N HIS A 145 21.70 2.96 7.56
CA HIS A 145 21.24 4.34 7.59
C HIS A 145 22.17 5.21 8.43
N ILE A 146 22.56 4.77 9.64
CA ILE A 146 23.48 5.54 10.48
C ILE A 146 24.82 5.76 9.78
N LYS A 147 25.33 4.74 9.08
CA LYS A 147 26.58 4.86 8.31
C LYS A 147 26.46 5.90 7.19
N ARG A 148 25.34 5.90 6.45
CA ARG A 148 25.08 6.87 5.37
C ARG A 148 24.97 8.30 5.91
N LEU A 149 24.25 8.51 7.02
CA LEU A 149 24.11 9.81 7.68
C LEU A 149 25.47 10.36 8.15
N MET A 150 26.29 9.52 8.80
CA MET A 150 27.64 9.89 9.25
C MET A 150 28.56 10.26 8.07
N ASN A 151 28.51 9.51 6.98
CA ASN A 151 29.30 9.79 5.80
C ASN A 151 28.97 11.16 5.15
N LYS A 152 27.73 11.63 5.33
CA LYS A 152 27.28 12.96 4.91
C LYS A 152 27.61 14.06 5.92
N GLY A 153 28.23 13.73 7.05
CA GLY A 153 28.55 14.69 8.11
C GLY A 153 27.32 15.18 8.87
N LEU A 154 26.19 14.47 8.78
CA LEU A 154 24.95 14.83 9.46
C LEU A 154 24.97 14.34 10.91
N ARG A 155 24.38 15.13 11.82
CA ARG A 155 24.24 14.75 13.22
C ARG A 155 23.21 13.63 13.36
N ALA A 156 23.64 12.45 13.80
CA ALA A 156 22.79 11.28 13.86
C ALA A 156 23.05 10.43 15.12
N TYR A 157 21.98 9.88 15.67
CA TYR A 157 21.98 8.89 16.74
C TYR A 157 21.46 7.56 16.22
N MET A 158 22.07 6.48 16.68
CA MET A 158 21.55 5.14 16.42
C MET A 158 20.80 4.63 17.64
N ILE A 159 19.59 4.07 17.42
CA ILE A 159 18.85 3.36 18.45
C ILE A 159 19.56 2.02 18.71
N GLY A 160 19.90 1.75 19.97
CA GLY A 160 20.42 0.45 20.40
C GLY A 160 19.35 -0.64 20.35
N GLY A 161 19.76 -1.89 20.62
CA GLY A 161 18.84 -3.05 20.66
C GLY A 161 19.40 -4.28 20.00
N LEU A 162 18.55 -5.28 19.79
CA LEU A 162 18.91 -6.52 19.09
C LEU A 162 19.07 -6.25 17.58
N GLY A 163 20.22 -6.63 17.03
CA GLY A 163 20.46 -6.52 15.59
C GLY A 163 19.69 -7.59 14.81
N LYS A 164 18.87 -7.16 13.82
CA LYS A 164 18.10 -8.04 12.95
C LYS A 164 18.75 -8.08 11.56
N PRO A 165 19.35 -9.22 11.15
CA PRO A 165 20.11 -9.28 9.90
C PRO A 165 19.27 -9.09 8.64
N VAL A 166 18.02 -9.61 8.61
CA VAL A 166 17.14 -9.59 7.43
C VAL A 166 16.79 -8.17 7.00
N THR A 167 16.65 -7.24 7.96
CA THR A 167 16.27 -5.85 7.73
C THR A 167 17.38 -4.85 8.05
N GLU A 168 18.55 -5.34 8.48
CA GLU A 168 19.72 -4.52 8.88
C GLU A 168 19.33 -3.43 9.87
N SER A 169 18.52 -3.79 10.86
CA SER A 169 17.95 -2.86 11.84
C SER A 169 18.18 -3.32 13.28
N THR A 170 18.05 -2.39 14.24
CA THR A 170 17.93 -2.71 15.64
C THR A 170 16.48 -2.72 16.07
N VAL A 171 16.09 -3.73 16.85
CA VAL A 171 14.72 -4.00 17.30
C VAL A 171 14.69 -4.46 18.75
N GLY A 172 13.51 -4.79 19.27
CA GLY A 172 13.33 -5.36 20.59
C GLY A 172 13.09 -4.34 21.69
N ALA A 173 12.94 -4.84 22.92
CA ALA A 173 12.59 -4.02 24.09
C ALA A 173 13.60 -2.90 24.38
N ASP A 174 14.89 -3.18 24.19
CA ASP A 174 15.95 -2.19 24.42
C ASP A 174 15.89 -1.06 23.38
N ALA A 175 15.58 -1.37 22.12
CA ALA A 175 15.38 -0.37 21.09
C ALA A 175 14.20 0.55 21.43
N VAL A 176 13.07 -0.01 21.83
CA VAL A 176 11.88 0.74 22.27
C VAL A 176 12.20 1.59 23.51
N ASN A 177 12.88 1.03 24.50
CA ASN A 177 13.25 1.78 25.70
C ASN A 177 14.22 2.93 25.40
N ASN A 178 15.17 2.72 24.49
CA ASN A 178 16.09 3.76 24.05
C ASN A 178 15.34 4.90 23.33
N MET A 179 14.33 4.58 22.51
CA MET A 179 13.49 5.58 21.86
C MET A 179 12.71 6.48 22.83
N LYS A 180 12.36 5.97 24.02
CA LYS A 180 11.62 6.74 25.04
C LYS A 180 12.34 7.98 25.53
N MET A 181 13.64 8.09 25.29
CA MET A 181 14.43 9.28 25.61
C MET A 181 14.23 10.43 24.63
N PHE A 182 13.65 10.17 23.45
CA PHE A 182 13.53 11.14 22.37
C PHE A 182 12.07 11.56 22.17
N ASN A 183 11.89 12.79 21.68
CA ASN A 183 10.64 13.27 21.11
C ASN A 183 10.95 13.84 19.72
N PHE A 184 10.24 13.41 18.73
CA PHE A 184 10.52 13.73 17.33
C PHE A 184 9.58 14.82 16.81
N SER A 185 10.11 15.78 16.06
CA SER A 185 9.27 16.68 15.28
C SER A 185 8.57 15.93 14.16
N LYS A 186 9.30 14.99 13.55
CA LYS A 186 8.78 14.12 12.46
C LYS A 186 9.36 12.72 12.55
N CYS A 187 8.60 11.72 12.11
CA CYS A 187 9.16 10.42 11.76
C CYS A 187 8.83 10.04 10.31
N PHE A 188 9.78 9.39 9.65
CA PHE A 188 9.62 8.81 8.33
C PHE A 188 9.74 7.30 8.43
N LEU A 189 8.69 6.60 8.03
CA LEU A 189 8.54 5.17 8.22
C LEU A 189 8.32 4.45 6.90
N GLY A 190 8.92 3.27 6.75
CA GLY A 190 8.50 2.30 5.75
C GLY A 190 7.35 1.44 6.26
N THR A 191 6.63 0.80 5.33
CA THR A 191 5.56 -0.15 5.63
C THR A 191 5.59 -1.34 4.68
N ASN A 192 5.05 -2.49 5.10
CA ASN A 192 4.84 -3.65 4.24
C ASN A 192 3.42 -3.67 3.66
N GLY A 193 2.45 -3.09 4.35
CA GLY A 193 1.07 -3.00 3.89
C GLY A 193 0.38 -1.73 4.35
N VAL A 194 -0.55 -1.23 3.53
CA VAL A 194 -1.43 -0.08 3.79
C VAL A 194 -2.86 -0.53 3.53
N HIS A 195 -3.71 -0.39 4.54
CA HIS A 195 -5.11 -0.76 4.45
C HIS A 195 -6.00 0.23 5.22
N THR A 196 -7.20 0.52 4.71
CA THR A 196 -8.12 1.47 5.36
C THR A 196 -8.52 1.04 6.77
N ASP A 197 -8.79 -0.25 6.98
CA ASP A 197 -9.27 -0.79 8.25
C ASP A 197 -8.12 -1.24 9.17
N TYR A 198 -7.07 -1.84 8.59
CA TYR A 198 -5.93 -2.35 9.34
C TYR A 198 -4.79 -1.34 9.51
N GLY A 199 -4.86 -0.19 8.82
CA GLY A 199 -3.82 0.84 8.90
C GLY A 199 -2.51 0.43 8.24
N PHE A 200 -1.40 0.76 8.89
CA PHE A 200 -0.05 0.46 8.44
C PHE A 200 0.47 -0.80 9.12
N THR A 201 0.94 -1.75 8.32
CA THR A 201 1.31 -3.09 8.83
C THR A 201 2.74 -3.47 8.45
N THR A 202 3.35 -4.31 9.31
CA THR A 202 4.64 -4.95 9.09
C THR A 202 4.57 -6.43 9.47
N VAL A 203 5.54 -7.23 9.03
CA VAL A 203 5.54 -8.68 9.25
C VAL A 203 5.96 -9.05 10.67
N ASP A 204 6.88 -8.29 11.25
CA ASP A 204 7.58 -8.62 12.48
C ASP A 204 7.08 -7.79 13.67
N VAL A 205 6.84 -8.45 14.81
CA VAL A 205 6.34 -7.83 16.03
C VAL A 205 7.32 -6.82 16.61
N GLU A 206 8.61 -7.14 16.65
CA GLU A 206 9.62 -6.27 17.25
C GLU A 206 9.85 -5.02 16.40
N GLU A 207 9.78 -5.14 15.07
CA GLU A 207 9.78 -3.97 14.18
C GLU A 207 8.53 -3.12 14.36
N ALA A 208 7.36 -3.76 14.50
CA ALA A 208 6.11 -3.04 14.75
C ALA A 208 6.18 -2.20 16.03
N LEU A 209 6.77 -2.72 17.09
CA LEU A 209 6.94 -2.01 18.36
C LEU A 209 7.82 -0.76 18.22
N VAL A 210 8.91 -0.84 17.47
CA VAL A 210 9.78 0.32 17.18
C VAL A 210 9.03 1.36 16.35
N LYS A 211 8.33 0.95 15.29
CA LYS A 211 7.52 1.85 14.46
C LYS A 211 6.38 2.50 15.24
N MET A 212 5.70 1.73 16.09
CA MET A 212 4.63 2.24 16.96
C MET A 212 5.17 3.31 17.93
N GLU A 213 6.32 3.07 18.55
CA GLU A 213 6.93 4.04 19.45
C GLU A 213 7.37 5.30 18.68
N ALA A 214 7.89 5.15 17.45
CA ALA A 214 8.22 6.29 16.59
C ALA A 214 6.99 7.17 16.31
N VAL A 215 5.85 6.57 15.94
CA VAL A 215 4.58 7.27 15.70
C VAL A 215 4.11 7.97 16.98
N ASN A 216 4.14 7.29 18.13
CA ASN A 216 3.67 7.81 19.40
C ASN A 216 4.51 9.00 19.92
N ARG A 217 5.79 9.06 19.52
CA ARG A 217 6.72 10.10 19.94
C ARG A 217 6.96 11.21 18.92
N SER A 218 6.25 11.18 17.82
CA SER A 218 6.39 12.16 16.75
C SER A 218 5.20 13.12 16.71
N TYR A 219 5.51 14.42 16.53
CA TYR A 219 4.48 15.41 16.27
C TYR A 219 3.81 15.17 14.91
N ALA A 220 4.58 14.82 13.88
CA ALA A 220 4.07 14.42 12.57
C ALA A 220 4.68 13.09 12.13
N SER A 221 3.83 12.17 11.66
CA SER A 221 4.25 10.88 11.14
C SER A 221 4.01 10.80 9.63
N VAL A 222 5.01 10.31 8.90
CA VAL A 222 5.00 10.19 7.45
C VAL A 222 5.35 8.75 7.07
N VAL A 223 4.48 8.10 6.33
CA VAL A 223 4.73 6.76 5.78
C VAL A 223 5.09 6.87 4.31
N LEU A 224 6.24 6.31 3.94
CA LEU A 224 6.73 6.22 2.57
C LEU A 224 6.33 4.86 2.00
N ALA A 225 5.36 4.86 1.09
CA ALA A 225 4.78 3.64 0.54
C ALA A 225 4.64 3.76 -0.98
N ASP A 226 5.32 2.89 -1.73
CA ASP A 226 5.05 2.74 -3.15
C ASP A 226 3.66 2.11 -3.38
N HIS A 227 3.10 2.26 -4.60
CA HIS A 227 1.77 1.78 -4.96
C HIS A 227 1.54 0.29 -4.66
N THR A 228 2.60 -0.52 -4.62
CA THR A 228 2.49 -1.97 -4.36
C THR A 228 2.16 -2.32 -2.92
N LYS A 229 2.19 -1.37 -1.99
CA LYS A 229 1.89 -1.56 -0.56
C LYS A 229 0.40 -1.43 -0.24
N PHE A 230 -0.36 -0.79 -1.09
CA PHE A 230 -1.79 -0.57 -0.89
C PHE A 230 -2.60 -1.88 -1.05
N ASP A 231 -3.71 -1.96 -0.34
CA ASP A 231 -4.59 -3.13 -0.24
C ASP A 231 -3.87 -4.41 0.26
N LYS A 232 -2.74 -4.25 0.95
CA LYS A 232 -2.00 -5.33 1.59
C LYS A 232 -2.06 -5.23 3.11
N VAL A 233 -2.15 -6.38 3.74
CA VAL A 233 -2.12 -6.54 5.20
C VAL A 233 -1.05 -7.56 5.55
N THR A 234 -0.23 -7.25 6.55
CA THR A 234 0.76 -8.16 7.10
C THR A 234 0.46 -8.41 8.59
N ALA A 235 1.25 -9.26 9.23
CA ALA A 235 0.92 -9.84 10.53
C ALA A 235 0.63 -8.84 11.66
N VAL A 236 1.28 -7.66 11.65
CA VAL A 236 1.23 -6.74 12.78
C VAL A 236 0.92 -5.32 12.34
N THR A 237 -0.13 -4.72 12.89
CA THR A 237 -0.43 -3.29 12.73
C THR A 237 0.41 -2.46 13.68
N PHE A 238 1.14 -1.47 13.16
CA PHE A 238 1.90 -0.55 14.00
C PHE A 238 1.26 0.83 14.15
N ALA A 239 0.35 1.21 13.26
CA ALA A 239 -0.43 2.44 13.39
C ALA A 239 -1.73 2.38 12.58
N GLY A 240 -2.80 2.99 13.09
CA GLY A 240 -4.02 3.20 12.32
C GLY A 240 -3.82 4.19 11.18
N ILE A 241 -4.60 4.07 10.09
CA ILE A 241 -4.43 4.84 8.85
C ILE A 241 -4.40 6.37 9.09
N LYS A 242 -5.16 6.88 10.04
CA LYS A 242 -5.26 8.31 10.38
C LYS A 242 -4.07 8.85 11.19
N LYS A 243 -3.13 8.00 11.61
CA LYS A 243 -2.00 8.39 12.47
C LYS A 243 -0.81 8.92 11.69
N ALA A 244 -0.78 8.75 10.37
CA ALA A 244 0.30 9.26 9.54
C ALA A 244 -0.23 9.72 8.19
N CYS A 245 0.43 10.70 7.57
CA CYS A 245 0.24 10.98 6.15
C CYS A 245 1.06 10.00 5.31
N ILE A 246 0.67 9.84 4.05
CA ILE A 246 1.34 8.93 3.11
C ILE A 246 1.98 9.75 1.99
N ILE A 247 3.22 9.42 1.65
CA ILE A 247 3.83 9.83 0.39
C ILE A 247 3.94 8.59 -0.48
N THR A 248 3.34 8.64 -1.66
CA THR A 248 3.33 7.54 -2.64
C THR A 248 3.69 8.03 -4.03
N ASP A 249 4.17 7.14 -4.88
CA ASP A 249 4.34 7.41 -6.30
C ASP A 249 3.00 7.73 -6.97
N ARG A 250 2.01 6.86 -6.80
CA ARG A 250 0.65 7.01 -7.30
C ARG A 250 -0.36 6.35 -6.39
N LEU A 251 -1.56 6.87 -6.36
CA LEU A 251 -2.68 6.28 -5.63
C LEU A 251 -3.38 5.22 -6.50
N VAL A 252 -3.59 4.04 -5.93
CA VAL A 252 -4.26 2.93 -6.63
C VAL A 252 -5.78 2.92 -6.46
N ASN A 253 -6.30 3.62 -5.44
CA ASN A 253 -7.72 3.65 -5.12
C ASN A 253 -8.06 4.88 -4.28
N ASP A 254 -9.06 5.66 -4.71
CA ASP A 254 -9.49 6.92 -4.09
C ASP A 254 -9.97 6.76 -2.63
N LYS A 255 -10.40 5.56 -2.20
CA LYS A 255 -10.79 5.28 -0.80
C LYS A 255 -9.74 5.68 0.23
N TYR A 256 -8.46 5.70 -0.15
CA TYR A 256 -7.37 6.11 0.74
C TYR A 256 -7.28 7.61 0.92
N ALA A 257 -7.67 8.41 -0.09
CA ALA A 257 -7.71 9.87 0.02
C ALA A 257 -8.73 10.35 1.07
N ASP A 258 -9.82 9.60 1.25
CA ASP A 258 -10.81 9.86 2.29
C ASP A 258 -10.34 9.41 3.68
N ALA A 259 -9.39 8.48 3.75
CA ALA A 259 -8.93 7.88 4.99
C ALA A 259 -7.81 8.66 5.69
N THR A 260 -6.91 9.29 4.93
CA THR A 260 -5.77 10.06 5.45
C THR A 260 -5.24 11.04 4.41
N VAL A 261 -4.32 11.92 4.83
CA VAL A 261 -3.62 12.84 3.92
C VAL A 261 -2.63 12.06 3.06
N ILE A 262 -2.76 12.16 1.74
CA ILE A 262 -1.90 11.47 0.78
C ILE A 262 -1.28 12.48 -0.19
N LYS A 263 0.03 12.34 -0.40
CA LYS A 263 0.76 13.04 -1.43
C LYS A 263 1.22 12.06 -2.51
N GLU A 264 0.73 12.22 -3.71
CA GLU A 264 1.21 11.55 -4.91
C GLU A 264 2.33 12.38 -5.55
N VAL A 265 3.46 11.72 -5.92
CA VAL A 265 4.66 12.40 -6.41
C VAL A 265 5.02 12.11 -7.86
N MET A 266 4.34 11.14 -8.49
CA MET A 266 4.50 10.78 -9.91
C MET A 266 3.14 10.87 -10.63
N LYS A 267 2.40 11.97 -10.43
CA LYS A 267 1.22 12.25 -11.27
C LYS A 267 1.69 12.59 -12.68
N GLU A 268 1.09 11.89 -13.67
CA GLU A 268 1.18 12.27 -15.09
C GLU A 268 0.52 13.61 -15.35
#